data_dd718703f8e2a161363c893c29791833
#
_entry.id   dd718703f8e2a161363c893c29791833
#
_cell.length_a   1.000
_cell.length_b   1.000
_cell.length_c   1.000
_cell.angle_alpha   90.00
_cell.angle_beta   90.00
_cell.angle_gamma   90.00
#
_symmetry.space_group_name_H-M   'P 1'
#
loop_
_entity.id
_entity.type
_entity.pdbx_description
1 polymer ?
#
loop_
_entity_poly.entity_id
_entity_poly.type
_entity_poly.pdbx_seq_one_letter_code
_entity_poly.pdbx_strand_id
1 'polypeptide(L)'
;MTHAYDLLSDKDKRARYDRGEIDEEGNPKMPFGAGFGGYSSGAGPQPGAGPGFENFNFGGGEGADLSDLFEGLFGGAGGGRSRGGPFSGFRQRGRTAQKGADVAYRLKVPFEDAVALKAQRITLADGKTIDLKLPPGLEDGTRIRLAGKGEEGPDGRGDAIVTIEIAPHRFFTREGTTIRLDLPVTLKEAVLGAKIKVPTPEGPVMVTVPKGTSSGKVLRLKGRGFTGKDGKRGDQLVTVGVTVPPDDPDLQQFAESWDGGGNPRASLGV
;
A
#
# COMPACT_ATOMS: atom_id res chain seq x y z
N MET A 1 1.67 15.64 -24.15
CA MET A 1 2.08 15.33 -25.54
C MET A 1 2.00 13.84 -25.91
N THR A 2 1.64 12.95 -25.03
CA THR A 2 1.59 11.50 -25.25
C THR A 2 0.26 10.97 -25.82
N HIS A 3 -0.89 11.56 -25.51
CA HIS A 3 -2.19 11.06 -25.97
C HIS A 3 -2.46 11.25 -27.46
N ALA A 4 -2.06 12.39 -28.02
CA ALA A 4 -2.22 12.64 -29.47
C ALA A 4 -1.36 11.69 -30.34
N TYR A 5 -0.20 11.29 -29.84
CA TYR A 5 0.67 10.34 -30.54
C TYR A 5 0.08 8.92 -30.51
N ASP A 6 -0.46 8.49 -29.39
CA ASP A 6 -1.11 7.17 -29.23
C ASP A 6 -2.38 7.04 -30.10
N LEU A 7 -3.08 8.14 -30.31
CA LEU A 7 -4.30 8.20 -31.11
C LEU A 7 -4.00 8.16 -32.62
N LEU A 8 -2.88 8.75 -33.04
CA LEU A 8 -2.48 8.85 -34.45
C LEU A 8 -1.62 7.65 -34.92
N SER A 9 -0.95 6.96 -33.99
CA SER A 9 -0.13 5.78 -34.31
C SER A 9 -0.92 4.48 -34.45
N ASP A 10 -2.13 4.39 -33.88
CA ASP A 10 -3.01 3.25 -33.98
C ASP A 10 -4.04 3.48 -35.11
N LYS A 11 -4.00 2.65 -36.16
CA LYS A 11 -4.88 2.76 -37.33
C LYS A 11 -6.37 2.66 -37.00
N ASP A 12 -6.72 1.84 -36.00
CA ASP A 12 -8.12 1.61 -35.63
C ASP A 12 -8.67 2.77 -34.79
N LYS A 13 -7.87 3.35 -33.92
CA LYS A 13 -8.22 4.54 -33.13
C LYS A 13 -8.35 5.77 -34.06
N ARG A 14 -7.41 5.93 -34.98
CA ARG A 14 -7.47 7.01 -35.97
C ARG A 14 -8.73 6.91 -36.85
N ALA A 15 -9.09 5.72 -37.32
CA ALA A 15 -10.31 5.51 -38.11
C ALA A 15 -11.60 5.82 -37.32
N ARG A 16 -11.62 5.58 -36.04
CA ARG A 16 -12.75 5.94 -35.14
C ARG A 16 -12.80 7.43 -34.86
N TYR A 17 -11.64 8.09 -34.73
CA TYR A 17 -11.57 9.54 -34.57
C TYR A 17 -12.03 10.26 -35.85
N ASP A 18 -11.61 9.82 -37.01
CA ASP A 18 -11.99 10.37 -38.31
C ASP A 18 -13.51 10.20 -38.60
N ARG A 19 -14.15 9.18 -38.01
CA ARG A 19 -15.60 8.98 -38.05
C ARG A 19 -16.36 9.74 -36.96
N GLY A 20 -15.66 10.44 -36.04
CA GLY A 20 -16.27 11.19 -34.96
C GLY A 20 -16.83 10.31 -33.82
N GLU A 21 -16.42 9.05 -33.74
CA GLU A 21 -16.87 8.08 -32.73
C GLU A 21 -16.15 8.24 -31.38
N ILE A 22 -14.93 8.83 -31.40
CA ILE A 22 -14.14 9.12 -30.22
C ILE A 22 -13.63 10.57 -30.24
N ASP A 23 -13.32 11.09 -29.04
CA ASP A 23 -12.71 12.43 -28.87
C ASP A 23 -11.18 12.41 -28.94
N GLU A 24 -10.55 13.57 -28.76
CA GLU A 24 -9.08 13.73 -28.75
C GLU A 24 -8.38 12.97 -27.61
N GLU A 25 -9.13 12.51 -26.61
CA GLU A 25 -8.64 11.71 -25.48
C GLU A 25 -8.94 10.21 -25.67
N GLY A 26 -9.61 9.82 -26.78
CA GLY A 26 -9.93 8.44 -27.09
C GLY A 26 -11.22 7.92 -26.45
N ASN A 27 -12.04 8.78 -25.86
CA ASN A 27 -13.32 8.40 -25.28
C ASN A 27 -14.44 8.36 -26.33
N PRO A 28 -15.42 7.42 -26.25
CA PRO A 28 -16.52 7.34 -27.18
C PRO A 28 -17.41 8.59 -27.15
N LYS A 29 -17.57 9.26 -28.29
CA LYS A 29 -18.58 10.32 -28.44
C LYS A 29 -19.93 9.67 -28.71
N MET A 30 -20.89 9.85 -27.79
CA MET A 30 -22.27 9.48 -28.05
C MET A 30 -22.80 10.33 -29.23
N PRO A 31 -23.37 9.73 -30.27
CA PRO A 31 -24.00 10.50 -31.33
C PRO A 31 -25.28 11.15 -30.80
N PHE A 32 -25.18 12.40 -30.42
CA PHE A 32 -26.34 13.25 -30.15
C PHE A 32 -26.91 13.72 -31.46
N GLY A 33 -27.86 12.93 -32.04
CA GLY A 33 -28.51 13.34 -33.27
C GLY A 33 -29.27 12.25 -33.99
N ALA A 34 -30.26 11.65 -33.35
CA ALA A 34 -31.35 11.00 -34.08
C ALA A 34 -32.67 11.41 -33.44
N GLY A 35 -33.30 12.36 -34.05
CA GLY A 35 -34.57 12.95 -34.06
C GLY A 35 -35.69 12.39 -33.16
N PHE A 36 -36.16 13.23 -32.26
CA PHE A 36 -37.56 13.31 -31.96
C PHE A 36 -37.96 14.78 -32.08
N GLY A 37 -38.40 15.12 -33.28
CA GLY A 37 -39.01 16.40 -33.54
C GLY A 37 -40.47 16.36 -33.15
N GLY A 38 -40.96 17.48 -32.61
CA GLY A 38 -42.34 17.85 -32.80
C GLY A 38 -43.18 18.04 -31.55
N TYR A 39 -43.59 19.27 -31.42
CA TYR A 39 -44.81 19.90 -30.91
C TYR A 39 -44.69 20.66 -29.58
N SER A 40 -44.51 21.85 -29.74
CA SER A 40 -45.13 23.16 -29.42
C SER A 40 -45.95 23.29 -28.12
N SER A 41 -45.64 24.43 -27.50
CA SER A 41 -46.46 25.41 -26.80
C SER A 41 -46.89 25.16 -25.38
N GLY A 42 -46.52 26.12 -24.53
CA GLY A 42 -47.32 26.50 -23.37
C GLY A 42 -46.58 26.79 -22.06
N ALA A 43 -46.17 28.03 -21.94
CA ALA A 43 -46.20 28.87 -20.73
C ALA A 43 -45.88 28.30 -19.33
N GLY A 44 -44.94 28.95 -18.68
CA GLY A 44 -44.93 29.22 -17.24
C GLY A 44 -43.71 28.78 -16.43
N PRO A 45 -43.08 29.67 -15.70
CA PRO A 45 -41.87 29.38 -14.93
C PRO A 45 -42.18 28.94 -13.50
N GLN A 46 -41.52 27.89 -13.04
CA GLN A 46 -41.32 27.72 -11.60
C GLN A 46 -40.02 26.98 -11.30
N PRO A 47 -39.21 27.44 -10.33
CA PRO A 47 -37.94 26.91 -10.00
C PRO A 47 -38.04 25.81 -8.93
N GLY A 48 -37.42 24.68 -9.17
CA GLY A 48 -37.37 23.60 -8.20
C GLY A 48 -36.20 22.70 -8.50
N ALA A 49 -35.18 22.84 -7.70
CA ALA A 49 -33.97 22.03 -7.69
C ALA A 49 -34.24 20.52 -7.57
N GLY A 50 -33.60 19.73 -8.42
CA GLY A 50 -33.47 18.30 -8.25
C GLY A 50 -32.07 17.87 -8.65
N PRO A 51 -31.39 17.11 -7.83
CA PRO A 51 -29.96 16.83 -8.00
C PRO A 51 -29.69 15.74 -9.02
N GLY A 52 -28.73 16.03 -9.86
CA GLY A 52 -27.67 15.24 -10.44
C GLY A 52 -27.82 13.74 -10.61
N PHE A 53 -27.95 13.35 -11.87
CA PHE A 53 -27.47 12.05 -12.32
C PHE A 53 -25.96 12.11 -12.50
N GLU A 54 -25.22 12.04 -11.42
CA GLU A 54 -23.78 11.81 -11.45
C GLU A 54 -23.51 10.42 -10.90
N ASN A 55 -22.80 9.64 -11.71
CA ASN A 55 -22.09 8.42 -11.34
C ASN A 55 -22.75 7.07 -11.63
N PHE A 56 -22.98 6.74 -12.89
CA PHE A 56 -22.95 5.35 -13.32
C PHE A 56 -21.53 4.99 -13.76
N ASN A 57 -20.72 4.53 -12.78
CA ASN A 57 -19.46 3.88 -13.05
C ASN A 57 -19.68 2.46 -13.57
N PHE A 58 -19.59 2.30 -14.87
CA PHE A 58 -19.65 1.00 -15.55
C PHE A 58 -18.26 0.39 -15.62
N GLY A 59 -17.88 -0.34 -14.57
CA GLY A 59 -16.63 -1.10 -14.48
C GLY A 59 -16.89 -2.60 -14.37
N GLY A 60 -16.66 -3.29 -15.45
CA GLY A 60 -16.27 -4.67 -15.71
C GLY A 60 -16.63 -5.78 -14.72
N GLY A 61 -17.45 -6.75 -15.18
CA GLY A 61 -17.66 -8.05 -14.56
C GLY A 61 -18.62 -8.89 -15.41
N GLU A 62 -18.14 -10.02 -15.89
CA GLU A 62 -18.78 -10.97 -16.79
C GLU A 62 -20.21 -11.37 -16.39
N GLY A 63 -21.11 -11.40 -17.38
CA GLY A 63 -22.28 -12.30 -17.40
C GLY A 63 -23.56 -11.82 -16.74
N ALA A 64 -24.04 -10.58 -17.00
CA ALA A 64 -25.41 -10.22 -16.77
C ALA A 64 -26.09 -9.94 -18.11
N ASP A 65 -27.06 -10.78 -18.44
CA ASP A 65 -27.85 -10.73 -19.69
C ASP A 65 -28.64 -9.41 -19.73
N LEU A 66 -28.17 -8.46 -20.57
CA LEU A 66 -28.84 -7.17 -20.78
C LEU A 66 -30.22 -7.27 -21.38
N SER A 67 -30.62 -8.46 -21.84
CA SER A 67 -31.95 -8.74 -22.41
C SER A 67 -33.07 -8.63 -21.37
N ASP A 68 -32.83 -9.11 -20.15
CA ASP A 68 -33.84 -9.10 -19.08
C ASP A 68 -34.12 -7.70 -18.52
N LEU A 69 -33.11 -6.81 -18.56
CA LEU A 69 -33.27 -5.42 -18.16
C LEU A 69 -33.99 -4.57 -19.19
N PHE A 70 -33.85 -4.93 -20.47
CA PHE A 70 -34.50 -4.21 -21.57
C PHE A 70 -35.97 -4.61 -21.72
N GLU A 71 -36.32 -5.88 -21.46
CA GLU A 71 -37.70 -6.38 -21.55
C GLU A 71 -38.60 -5.83 -20.43
N GLY A 72 -38.00 -5.57 -19.25
CA GLY A 72 -38.70 -4.93 -18.12
C GLY A 72 -38.99 -3.42 -18.30
N LEU A 73 -38.18 -2.74 -19.12
CA LEU A 73 -38.27 -1.29 -19.29
C LEU A 73 -39.06 -0.85 -20.52
N PHE A 74 -39.10 -1.67 -21.58
CA PHE A 74 -39.75 -1.35 -22.87
C PHE A 74 -40.96 -2.20 -23.26
N GLY A 75 -41.27 -3.28 -22.53
CA GLY A 75 -42.37 -4.20 -22.84
C GLY A 75 -43.79 -3.73 -22.45
N GLY A 76 -43.98 -2.48 -22.07
CA GLY A 76 -45.24 -1.97 -21.52
C GLY A 76 -46.02 -0.95 -22.37
N ALA A 77 -46.01 -1.04 -23.72
CA ALA A 77 -46.85 -0.17 -24.55
C ALA A 77 -47.73 -1.01 -25.52
N GLY A 78 -48.87 -1.45 -25.06
CA GLY A 78 -49.89 -2.10 -25.91
C GLY A 78 -51.20 -2.34 -25.16
N GLY A 79 -52.09 -1.40 -25.21
CA GLY A 79 -53.55 -1.39 -25.19
C GLY A 79 -54.32 -2.40 -24.34
N GLY A 80 -55.15 -1.92 -23.39
CA GLY A 80 -56.23 -2.71 -22.83
C GLY A 80 -56.81 -2.11 -21.55
N ARG A 81 -57.94 -1.43 -21.67
CA ARG A 81 -58.78 -1.02 -20.53
C ARG A 81 -59.17 -2.25 -19.72
N SER A 82 -58.78 -2.29 -18.43
CA SER A 82 -59.51 -3.12 -17.46
C SER A 82 -59.42 -2.49 -16.06
N ARG A 83 -60.57 -2.42 -15.52
CA ARG A 83 -61.09 -1.94 -14.25
C ARG A 83 -60.35 -2.52 -13.03
N GLY A 84 -60.04 -1.67 -12.08
CA GLY A 84 -60.12 -1.89 -10.63
C GLY A 84 -59.60 -3.21 -10.06
N GLY A 85 -58.40 -3.14 -9.47
CA GLY A 85 -57.94 -4.07 -8.45
C GLY A 85 -57.10 -3.36 -7.42
N PRO A 86 -57.42 -3.48 -6.11
CA PRO A 86 -56.67 -2.86 -5.05
C PRO A 86 -55.39 -3.65 -4.72
N PHE A 87 -54.40 -3.57 -5.60
CA PHE A 87 -53.05 -4.01 -5.27
C PHE A 87 -52.10 -2.80 -5.11
N SER A 88 -52.57 -1.88 -4.28
CA SER A 88 -51.77 -0.88 -3.66
C SER A 88 -51.10 -1.51 -2.42
N GLY A 89 -49.86 -1.81 -2.51
CA GLY A 89 -49.13 -2.09 -1.31
C GLY A 89 -48.29 -3.36 -1.29
N PHE A 90 -47.27 -3.40 -2.08
CA PHE A 90 -46.01 -4.09 -1.67
C PHE A 90 -44.87 -3.56 -2.54
N ARG A 91 -44.61 -2.23 -2.42
CA ARG A 91 -43.25 -1.80 -2.61
C ARG A 91 -42.50 -2.26 -1.37
N GLN A 92 -42.17 -3.52 -1.36
CA GLN A 92 -41.11 -4.03 -0.50
C GLN A 92 -39.83 -3.28 -0.96
N ARG A 93 -39.63 -2.09 -0.40
CA ARG A 93 -38.31 -1.48 -0.42
C ARG A 93 -37.41 -2.59 0.08
N GLY A 94 -36.63 -3.18 -0.81
CA GLY A 94 -35.54 -4.05 -0.43
C GLY A 94 -34.79 -3.29 0.66
N ARG A 95 -34.94 -3.73 1.91
CA ARG A 95 -34.07 -3.28 2.99
C ARG A 95 -32.67 -3.58 2.49
N THR A 96 -32.00 -2.53 2.00
CA THR A 96 -30.56 -2.62 1.80
C THR A 96 -30.00 -3.07 3.14
N ALA A 97 -29.53 -4.31 3.18
CA ALA A 97 -28.94 -4.90 4.36
C ALA A 97 -27.87 -3.93 4.88
N GLN A 98 -28.17 -3.24 5.99
CA GLN A 98 -27.31 -2.21 6.56
C GLN A 98 -26.43 -2.88 7.60
N LYS A 99 -25.26 -3.35 7.17
CA LYS A 99 -24.21 -3.76 8.12
C LYS A 99 -23.77 -2.58 8.97
N GLY A 100 -23.26 -2.86 10.14
CA GLY A 100 -22.64 -1.86 10.99
C GLY A 100 -21.45 -1.17 10.29
N ALA A 101 -21.06 -0.03 10.80
CA ALA A 101 -19.94 0.73 10.25
C ALA A 101 -18.59 0.00 10.46
N ASP A 102 -17.69 0.16 9.50
CA ASP A 102 -16.30 -0.29 9.64
C ASP A 102 -15.54 0.59 10.62
N VAL A 103 -14.69 0.00 11.45
CA VAL A 103 -13.89 0.71 12.45
C VAL A 103 -12.42 0.66 12.07
N ALA A 104 -11.78 1.83 12.00
CA ALA A 104 -10.36 1.94 11.69
C ALA A 104 -9.52 1.94 12.98
N TYR A 105 -8.48 1.11 12.99
CA TYR A 105 -7.48 1.02 14.07
C TYR A 105 -6.08 1.32 13.51
N ARG A 106 -5.23 1.89 14.36
CA ARG A 106 -3.80 2.01 14.11
C ARG A 106 -3.05 1.20 15.14
N LEU A 107 -2.19 0.31 14.69
CA LEU A 107 -1.41 -0.56 15.55
C LEU A 107 0.08 -0.27 15.36
N LYS A 108 0.71 0.29 16.39
CA LYS A 108 2.16 0.47 16.42
C LYS A 108 2.80 -0.85 16.81
N VAL A 109 3.65 -1.37 15.92
CA VAL A 109 4.38 -2.63 16.10
C VAL A 109 5.85 -2.33 16.32
N PRO A 110 6.48 -2.81 17.41
CA PRO A 110 7.91 -2.72 17.59
C PRO A 110 8.67 -3.32 16.41
N PHE A 111 9.81 -2.72 16.06
CA PHE A 111 10.61 -3.14 14.91
C PHE A 111 10.97 -4.64 14.96
N GLU A 112 11.41 -5.12 16.13
CA GLU A 112 11.82 -6.50 16.36
C GLU A 112 10.64 -7.48 16.21
N ASP A 113 9.47 -7.09 16.72
CA ASP A 113 8.25 -7.89 16.60
C ASP A 113 7.78 -7.99 15.13
N ALA A 114 7.96 -6.89 14.36
CA ALA A 114 7.66 -6.87 12.93
C ALA A 114 8.60 -7.77 12.12
N VAL A 115 9.91 -7.80 12.47
CA VAL A 115 10.89 -8.71 11.86
C VAL A 115 10.58 -10.16 12.17
N ALA A 116 10.22 -10.45 13.43
CA ALA A 116 9.90 -11.80 13.89
C ALA A 116 8.48 -12.26 13.50
N LEU A 117 7.66 -11.39 12.90
CA LEU A 117 6.23 -11.62 12.61
C LEU A 117 5.45 -12.08 13.85
N LYS A 118 5.80 -11.53 15.01
CA LYS A 118 5.20 -11.87 16.29
C LYS A 118 3.77 -11.35 16.34
N ALA A 119 2.86 -12.22 16.79
CA ALA A 119 1.46 -11.83 16.95
C ALA A 119 1.33 -10.64 17.91
N GLN A 120 0.51 -9.67 17.52
CA GLN A 120 0.27 -8.44 18.27
C GLN A 120 -1.11 -8.48 18.90
N ARG A 121 -1.20 -8.06 20.16
CA ARG A 121 -2.46 -8.01 20.89
C ARG A 121 -3.14 -6.67 20.66
N ILE A 122 -4.39 -6.68 20.17
CA ILE A 122 -5.20 -5.50 19.95
C ILE A 122 -6.53 -5.61 20.69
N THR A 123 -6.94 -4.54 21.37
CA THR A 123 -8.26 -4.43 22.00
C THR A 123 -9.18 -3.66 21.07
N LEU A 124 -10.30 -4.26 20.71
CA LEU A 124 -11.32 -3.69 19.84
C LEU A 124 -12.26 -2.76 20.62
N ALA A 125 -13.08 -1.97 19.91
CA ALA A 125 -14.05 -1.05 20.51
C ALA A 125 -15.11 -1.76 21.39
N ASP A 126 -15.39 -3.04 21.12
CA ASP A 126 -16.29 -3.88 21.93
C ASP A 126 -15.62 -4.44 23.20
N GLY A 127 -14.40 -4.00 23.52
CA GLY A 127 -13.62 -4.46 24.69
C GLY A 127 -12.96 -5.83 24.52
N LYS A 128 -13.18 -6.52 23.40
CA LYS A 128 -12.56 -7.82 23.15
C LYS A 128 -11.12 -7.66 22.70
N THR A 129 -10.26 -8.47 23.26
CA THR A 129 -8.85 -8.54 22.89
C THR A 129 -8.63 -9.70 21.93
N ILE A 130 -7.91 -9.45 20.83
CA ILE A 130 -7.57 -10.46 19.84
C ILE A 130 -6.06 -10.45 19.58
N ASP A 131 -5.51 -11.61 19.24
CA ASP A 131 -4.12 -11.74 18.79
C ASP A 131 -4.07 -11.67 17.26
N LEU A 132 -3.56 -10.56 16.75
CA LEU A 132 -3.41 -10.29 15.32
C LEU A 132 -2.10 -10.89 14.83
N LYS A 133 -2.17 -11.85 13.91
CA LYS A 133 -0.98 -12.39 13.24
C LYS A 133 -0.51 -11.43 12.16
N LEU A 134 0.78 -11.13 12.19
CA LEU A 134 1.41 -10.29 11.15
C LEU A 134 1.70 -11.13 9.90
N PRO A 135 1.33 -10.67 8.69
CA PRO A 135 1.59 -11.41 7.46
C PRO A 135 3.06 -11.28 7.02
N PRO A 136 3.58 -12.26 6.27
CA PRO A 136 4.87 -12.10 5.60
C PRO A 136 4.79 -10.96 4.58
N GLY A 137 5.90 -10.28 4.34
CA GLY A 137 5.94 -9.10 3.49
C GLY A 137 5.27 -7.87 4.11
N LEU A 138 5.17 -7.84 5.45
CA LEU A 138 4.64 -6.69 6.18
C LEU A 138 5.42 -5.41 5.84
N GLU A 139 4.71 -4.36 5.44
CA GLU A 139 5.25 -3.03 5.17
C GLU A 139 4.55 -2.01 6.09
N ASP A 140 5.18 -0.86 6.30
CA ASP A 140 4.53 0.24 7.02
C ASP A 140 3.27 0.67 6.26
N GLY A 141 2.19 0.95 6.99
CA GLY A 141 0.87 1.25 6.40
C GLY A 141 0.08 0.04 5.89
N THR A 142 0.57 -1.20 6.08
CA THR A 142 -0.18 -2.42 5.72
C THR A 142 -1.53 -2.43 6.44
N ARG A 143 -2.62 -2.64 5.67
CA ARG A 143 -3.98 -2.74 6.20
C ARG A 143 -4.43 -4.18 6.30
N ILE A 144 -4.90 -4.58 7.48
CA ILE A 144 -5.44 -5.91 7.76
C ILE A 144 -6.91 -5.77 8.09
N ARG A 145 -7.75 -6.45 7.31
CA ARG A 145 -9.21 -6.49 7.52
C ARG A 145 -9.57 -7.65 8.45
N LEU A 146 -10.29 -7.35 9.49
CA LEU A 146 -10.84 -8.31 10.44
C LEU A 146 -12.36 -8.34 10.26
N ALA A 147 -12.85 -9.35 9.56
CA ALA A 147 -14.25 -9.48 9.21
C ALA A 147 -15.14 -9.58 10.45
N GLY A 148 -16.25 -8.83 10.46
CA GLY A 148 -17.24 -8.82 11.55
C GLY A 148 -16.71 -8.29 12.88
N LYS A 149 -15.68 -7.44 12.87
CA LYS A 149 -15.08 -6.83 14.07
C LYS A 149 -15.30 -5.31 14.14
N GLY A 150 -16.14 -4.76 13.26
CA GLY A 150 -16.62 -3.39 13.29
C GLY A 150 -17.82 -3.18 14.22
N GLU A 151 -18.54 -2.09 14.03
CA GLU A 151 -19.74 -1.76 14.79
C GLU A 151 -20.88 -2.73 14.51
N GLU A 152 -21.81 -2.82 15.46
CA GLU A 152 -23.01 -3.64 15.32
C GLU A 152 -24.06 -2.88 14.51
N GLY A 153 -24.63 -3.54 13.51
CA GLY A 153 -25.71 -3.03 12.68
C GLY A 153 -26.89 -3.98 12.62
N PRO A 154 -28.03 -3.56 12.07
CA PRO A 154 -29.25 -4.36 12.03
C PRO A 154 -29.09 -5.71 11.29
N ASP A 155 -28.21 -5.75 10.28
CA ASP A 155 -28.00 -6.94 9.44
C ASP A 155 -26.56 -7.50 9.58
N GLY A 156 -25.94 -7.29 10.75
CA GLY A 156 -24.63 -7.82 11.10
C GLY A 156 -23.59 -6.75 11.39
N ARG A 157 -22.42 -7.19 11.80
CA ARG A 157 -21.32 -6.29 12.14
C ARG A 157 -20.56 -5.85 10.89
N GLY A 158 -20.06 -4.61 10.92
CA GLY A 158 -19.02 -4.11 10.00
C GLY A 158 -17.67 -4.80 10.26
N ASP A 159 -16.63 -4.33 9.62
CA ASP A 159 -15.28 -4.88 9.73
C ASP A 159 -14.35 -3.94 10.51
N ALA A 160 -13.31 -4.49 11.12
CA ALA A 160 -12.23 -3.68 11.65
C ALA A 160 -11.07 -3.63 10.64
N ILE A 161 -10.63 -2.42 10.32
CA ILE A 161 -9.50 -2.16 9.43
C ILE A 161 -8.31 -1.73 10.28
N VAL A 162 -7.34 -2.62 10.46
CA VAL A 162 -6.14 -2.36 11.25
C VAL A 162 -5.01 -1.92 10.33
N THR A 163 -4.57 -0.67 10.47
CA THR A 163 -3.38 -0.15 9.79
C THR A 163 -2.17 -0.36 10.69
N ILE A 164 -1.17 -1.07 10.17
CA ILE A 164 0.08 -1.36 10.88
C ILE A 164 1.05 -0.19 10.70
N GLU A 165 1.61 0.30 11.80
CA GLU A 165 2.68 1.29 11.81
C GLU A 165 3.91 0.64 12.46
N ILE A 166 4.98 0.45 11.70
CA ILE A 166 6.22 -0.12 12.24
C ILE A 166 7.01 0.98 12.92
N ALA A 167 7.22 0.81 14.23
CA ALA A 167 7.98 1.79 14.99
C ALA A 167 9.43 1.89 14.47
N PRO A 168 9.98 3.10 14.30
CA PRO A 168 11.38 3.27 13.93
C PRO A 168 12.26 2.71 15.06
N HIS A 169 13.41 2.14 14.69
CA HIS A 169 14.36 1.62 15.66
C HIS A 169 15.56 2.54 15.80
N ARG A 170 16.18 2.56 16.98
CA ARG A 170 17.28 3.50 17.32
C ARG A 170 18.52 3.33 16.44
N PHE A 171 18.84 2.11 16.03
CA PHE A 171 20.04 1.78 15.26
C PHE A 171 19.82 0.81 14.11
N PHE A 172 18.63 0.27 13.95
CA PHE A 172 18.28 -0.51 12.76
C PHE A 172 17.56 0.36 11.75
N THR A 173 17.98 0.27 10.49
CA THR A 173 17.29 0.88 9.35
C THR A 173 16.81 -0.21 8.42
N ARG A 174 15.56 -0.10 7.96
CA ARG A 174 14.96 -1.06 7.03
C ARG A 174 15.16 -0.61 5.58
N GLU A 175 15.60 -1.52 4.72
CA GLU A 175 15.63 -1.36 3.27
C GLU A 175 14.98 -2.57 2.60
N GLY A 176 13.70 -2.47 2.29
CA GLY A 176 12.93 -3.61 1.78
C GLY A 176 12.90 -4.78 2.77
N THR A 177 13.50 -5.91 2.43
CA THR A 177 13.68 -7.06 3.33
C THR A 177 14.99 -7.03 4.10
N THR A 178 15.90 -6.14 3.75
CA THR A 178 17.22 -6.00 4.39
C THR A 178 17.14 -5.07 5.59
N ILE A 179 17.94 -5.38 6.62
CA ILE A 179 18.17 -4.51 7.78
C ILE A 179 19.59 -4.01 7.72
N ARG A 180 19.79 -2.70 7.90
CA ARG A 180 21.12 -2.09 8.05
C ARG A 180 21.40 -1.74 9.49
N LEU A 181 22.66 -1.89 9.86
CA LEU A 181 23.22 -1.51 11.15
C LEU A 181 24.62 -0.92 10.94
N ASP A 182 24.87 0.25 11.47
CA ASP A 182 26.21 0.80 11.58
C ASP A 182 26.81 0.34 12.92
N LEU A 183 27.91 -0.40 12.83
CA LEU A 183 28.56 -1.03 13.96
C LEU A 183 29.86 -0.32 14.29
N PRO A 184 29.93 0.45 15.38
CA PRO A 184 31.21 0.99 15.84
C PRO A 184 32.11 -0.12 16.35
N VAL A 185 33.36 -0.10 15.92
CA VAL A 185 34.43 -0.98 16.41
C VAL A 185 35.63 -0.13 16.80
N THR A 186 36.39 -0.60 17.75
CA THR A 186 37.64 0.07 18.15
C THR A 186 38.75 -0.10 17.12
N LEU A 187 39.69 0.81 17.07
CA LEU A 187 40.89 0.68 16.22
C LEU A 187 41.63 -0.65 16.47
N LYS A 188 41.74 -1.08 17.73
CA LYS A 188 42.36 -2.37 18.09
C LYS A 188 41.62 -3.56 17.48
N GLU A 189 40.28 -3.57 17.56
CA GLU A 189 39.45 -4.64 16.97
C GLU A 189 39.55 -4.66 15.45
N ALA A 190 39.63 -3.50 14.81
CA ALA A 190 39.79 -3.36 13.39
C ALA A 190 41.14 -3.86 12.88
N VAL A 191 42.21 -3.53 13.58
CA VAL A 191 43.58 -3.89 13.19
C VAL A 191 43.87 -5.37 13.46
N LEU A 192 43.59 -5.85 14.67
CA LEU A 192 43.94 -7.19 15.10
C LEU A 192 42.88 -8.25 14.73
N GLY A 193 41.67 -7.79 14.41
CA GLY A 193 40.52 -8.64 14.30
C GLY A 193 39.94 -9.01 15.68
N ALA A 194 38.67 -9.22 15.75
CA ALA A 194 37.96 -9.56 16.99
C ALA A 194 36.68 -10.35 16.75
N LYS A 195 36.23 -11.09 17.77
CA LYS A 195 34.89 -11.64 17.85
C LYS A 195 34.05 -10.70 18.70
N ILE A 196 33.06 -10.06 18.13
CA ILE A 196 32.23 -9.07 18.79
C ILE A 196 30.75 -9.45 18.76
N LYS A 197 30.00 -9.00 19.75
CA LYS A 197 28.54 -9.18 19.79
C LYS A 197 27.90 -8.10 18.95
N VAL A 198 27.16 -8.52 17.92
CA VAL A 198 26.40 -7.65 17.04
C VAL A 198 24.93 -7.78 17.37
N PRO A 199 24.20 -6.67 17.62
CA PRO A 199 22.77 -6.73 17.84
C PRO A 199 22.04 -7.17 16.58
N THR A 200 21.04 -8.03 16.76
CA THR A 200 20.08 -8.38 15.72
C THR A 200 18.67 -8.27 16.29
N PRO A 201 17.62 -8.14 15.48
CA PRO A 201 16.25 -8.07 15.98
C PRO A 201 15.82 -9.27 16.83
N GLU A 202 16.47 -10.41 16.69
CA GLU A 202 16.17 -11.64 17.46
C GLU A 202 17.14 -11.87 18.62
N GLY A 203 18.01 -10.90 18.89
CA GLY A 203 19.02 -10.99 19.92
C GLY A 203 20.46 -10.94 19.36
N PRO A 204 21.45 -10.69 20.21
CA PRO A 204 22.82 -10.50 19.77
C PRO A 204 23.46 -11.79 19.25
N VAL A 205 24.27 -11.68 18.19
CA VAL A 205 25.07 -12.79 17.64
C VAL A 205 26.55 -12.46 17.66
N MET A 206 27.39 -13.47 17.80
CA MET A 206 28.84 -13.30 17.71
C MET A 206 29.28 -13.27 16.24
N VAL A 207 29.99 -12.21 15.85
CA VAL A 207 30.50 -12.00 14.51
C VAL A 207 32.01 -11.79 14.57
N THR A 208 32.73 -12.40 13.63
CA THR A 208 34.18 -12.19 13.51
C THR A 208 34.45 -11.01 12.60
N VAL A 209 35.08 -9.98 13.12
CA VAL A 209 35.67 -8.88 12.35
C VAL A 209 37.08 -9.34 11.95
N PRO A 210 37.39 -9.46 10.65
CA PRO A 210 38.73 -9.85 10.20
C PRO A 210 39.78 -8.80 10.57
N LYS A 211 41.00 -9.21 10.76
CA LYS A 211 42.12 -8.29 10.93
C LYS A 211 42.29 -7.38 9.70
N GLY A 212 42.68 -6.14 9.93
CA GLY A 212 42.86 -5.15 8.86
C GLY A 212 41.53 -4.70 8.25
N THR A 213 40.46 -4.73 9.04
CA THR A 213 39.14 -4.23 8.59
C THR A 213 39.12 -2.72 8.60
N SER A 214 38.76 -2.11 7.46
CA SER A 214 38.55 -0.66 7.33
C SER A 214 37.10 -0.28 7.51
N SER A 215 36.85 1.00 7.86
CA SER A 215 35.51 1.58 7.87
C SER A 215 34.82 1.41 6.51
N GLY A 216 33.50 1.20 6.53
CA GLY A 216 32.70 0.93 5.32
C GLY A 216 32.64 -0.55 4.92
N LYS A 217 33.44 -1.43 5.56
CA LYS A 217 33.31 -2.87 5.29
C LYS A 217 31.95 -3.39 5.76
N VAL A 218 31.25 -4.11 4.87
CA VAL A 218 29.95 -4.68 5.17
C VAL A 218 30.07 -6.17 5.51
N LEU A 219 29.55 -6.56 6.66
CA LEU A 219 29.40 -7.93 7.11
C LEU A 219 27.94 -8.35 6.95
N ARG A 220 27.69 -9.48 6.29
CA ARG A 220 26.34 -9.99 6.02
C ARG A 220 25.95 -11.05 7.04
N LEU A 221 24.83 -10.84 7.71
CA LEU A 221 24.19 -11.81 8.60
C LEU A 221 22.98 -12.40 7.88
N LYS A 222 23.16 -13.62 7.37
CA LYS A 222 22.19 -14.30 6.52
C LYS A 222 20.89 -14.60 7.29
N GLY A 223 19.74 -14.32 6.66
CA GLY A 223 18.43 -14.63 7.23
C GLY A 223 18.05 -13.83 8.49
N ARG A 224 18.67 -12.65 8.73
CA ARG A 224 18.38 -11.78 9.88
C ARG A 224 17.61 -10.51 9.53
N GLY A 225 17.05 -10.47 8.31
CA GLY A 225 16.21 -9.39 7.82
C GLY A 225 14.71 -9.64 8.00
N PHE A 226 13.88 -8.83 7.33
CA PHE A 226 12.44 -9.00 7.25
C PHE A 226 12.06 -10.19 6.35
N THR A 227 10.92 -10.78 6.62
CA THR A 227 10.36 -11.80 5.73
C THR A 227 9.62 -11.11 4.57
N GLY A 228 9.98 -11.45 3.35
CA GLY A 228 9.33 -10.94 2.14
C GLY A 228 7.98 -11.58 1.86
N LYS A 229 7.26 -11.08 0.84
CA LYS A 229 5.96 -11.62 0.39
C LYS A 229 6.07 -13.06 -0.12
N ASP A 230 7.26 -13.45 -0.59
CA ASP A 230 7.61 -14.80 -1.03
C ASP A 230 7.91 -15.76 0.13
N GLY A 231 7.79 -15.32 1.37
CA GLY A 231 8.11 -16.08 2.58
C GLY A 231 9.61 -16.22 2.85
N LYS A 232 10.48 -15.70 1.98
CA LYS A 232 11.92 -15.72 2.21
C LYS A 232 12.35 -14.61 3.12
N ARG A 233 13.28 -14.93 3.99
CA ARG A 233 13.83 -13.97 4.92
C ARG A 233 15.04 -13.27 4.32
N GLY A 234 15.05 -11.93 4.41
CA GLY A 234 16.19 -11.09 4.01
C GLY A 234 17.35 -11.20 4.99
N ASP A 235 18.36 -10.38 4.79
CA ASP A 235 19.60 -10.39 5.55
C ASP A 235 19.75 -9.11 6.38
N GLN A 236 20.64 -9.16 7.37
CA GLN A 236 21.13 -7.95 8.04
C GLN A 236 22.53 -7.63 7.49
N LEU A 237 22.70 -6.40 7.06
CA LEU A 237 23.97 -5.84 6.63
C LEU A 237 24.52 -4.96 7.75
N VAL A 238 25.73 -5.28 8.18
CA VAL A 238 26.42 -4.61 9.27
C VAL A 238 27.60 -3.85 8.68
N THR A 239 27.50 -2.52 8.64
CA THR A 239 28.59 -1.65 8.16
C THR A 239 29.51 -1.34 9.32
N VAL A 240 30.77 -1.70 9.19
CA VAL A 240 31.78 -1.43 10.22
C VAL A 240 32.24 0.02 10.16
N GLY A 241 32.20 0.71 11.30
CA GLY A 241 32.75 2.04 11.50
C GLY A 241 33.85 2.01 12.52
N VAL A 242 35.09 2.32 12.12
CA VAL A 242 36.21 2.38 13.08
C VAL A 242 36.08 3.65 13.87
N THR A 243 36.07 3.53 15.21
CA THR A 243 36.01 4.64 16.13
C THR A 243 37.38 4.82 16.76
N VAL A 244 37.88 6.04 16.71
CA VAL A 244 39.14 6.44 17.34
C VAL A 244 38.80 7.23 18.61
N PRO A 245 39.35 6.86 19.79
CA PRO A 245 39.14 7.64 21.00
C PRO A 245 39.80 9.03 20.84
N PRO A 246 39.10 10.12 21.24
CA PRO A 246 39.57 11.48 20.97
C PRO A 246 40.81 11.87 21.79
N ASP A 247 40.93 11.36 23.02
CA ASP A 247 41.92 11.83 23.99
C ASP A 247 42.73 10.67 24.58
N ASP A 248 43.28 9.79 23.72
CA ASP A 248 44.13 8.67 24.12
C ASP A 248 45.61 9.04 23.88
N PRO A 249 46.41 9.35 24.93
CA PRO A 249 47.78 9.80 24.77
C PRO A 249 48.70 8.72 24.18
N ASP A 250 48.44 7.44 24.45
CA ASP A 250 49.25 6.36 23.90
C ASP A 250 49.02 6.23 22.38
N LEU A 251 47.78 6.43 21.95
CA LEU A 251 47.45 6.44 20.55
C LEU A 251 48.01 7.68 19.83
N GLN A 252 48.00 8.84 20.48
CA GLN A 252 48.60 10.07 19.94
C GLN A 252 50.09 9.88 19.74
N GLN A 253 50.82 9.41 20.76
CA GLN A 253 52.25 9.14 20.69
C GLN A 253 52.58 8.11 19.61
N PHE A 254 51.76 7.05 19.47
CA PHE A 254 51.93 6.09 18.38
C PHE A 254 51.75 6.75 17.01
N ALA A 255 50.72 7.58 16.84
CA ALA A 255 50.39 8.24 15.56
C ALA A 255 51.48 9.23 15.13
N GLU A 256 52.15 9.93 16.09
CA GLU A 256 53.30 10.82 15.82
C GLU A 256 54.53 10.05 15.28
N SER A 257 54.72 8.83 15.74
CA SER A 257 55.85 7.98 15.34
C SER A 257 55.58 7.14 14.08
N TRP A 258 54.32 7.05 13.65
CA TRP A 258 53.92 6.20 12.53
C TRP A 258 53.63 7.03 11.27
N ASP A 259 54.26 6.68 10.16
CA ASP A 259 54.13 7.38 8.87
C ASP A 259 52.77 7.17 8.13
N GLY A 260 51.86 6.43 8.75
CA GLY A 260 50.50 6.24 8.25
C GLY A 260 50.36 5.24 7.09
N GLY A 261 51.46 4.65 6.61
CA GLY A 261 51.40 3.54 5.60
C GLY A 261 50.99 3.97 4.19
N GLY A 262 51.16 5.28 3.85
CA GLY A 262 50.91 5.80 2.50
C GLY A 262 49.70 6.75 2.37
N ASN A 263 49.44 7.21 1.15
CA ASN A 263 48.34 8.13 0.87
C ASN A 263 47.01 7.37 0.53
N PRO A 264 46.05 7.32 1.46
CA PRO A 264 44.76 6.65 1.19
C PRO A 264 43.90 7.34 0.11
N ARG A 265 44.25 8.58 -0.25
CA ARG A 265 43.56 9.40 -1.26
C ARG A 265 44.17 9.33 -2.65
N ALA A 266 45.21 8.49 -2.84
CA ALA A 266 45.88 8.35 -4.15
C ALA A 266 44.90 7.92 -5.26
N SER A 267 43.90 7.12 -4.94
CA SER A 267 42.85 6.72 -5.89
C SER A 267 41.89 7.84 -6.29
N LEU A 268 41.89 8.95 -5.54
CA LEU A 268 41.07 10.15 -5.83
C LEU A 268 41.87 11.19 -6.62
N GLY A 269 43.16 10.92 -6.94
CA GLY A 269 44.00 11.82 -7.70
C GLY A 269 44.58 13.00 -6.91
N VAL A 270 44.58 12.93 -5.58
CA VAL A 270 45.08 13.95 -4.66
C VAL A 270 46.09 13.39 -3.67
#